data_74f9fddb85ffbe33642fdcd2e74d5e4e
#
_entry.id   74f9fddb85ffbe33642fdcd2e74d5e4e
#
_cell.length_a   1.000
_cell.length_b   1.000
_cell.length_c   1.000
_cell.angle_alpha   90.00
_cell.angle_beta   90.00
_cell.angle_gamma   90.00
#
_symmetry.space_group_name_H-M   'P 1'
#
loop_
_entity.id
_entity.type
_entity.pdbx_description
1 polymer ?
#
loop_
_entity_poly.entity_id
_entity_poly.type
_entity_poly.pdbx_seq_one_letter_code
_entity_poly.pdbx_strand_id
1 'polypeptide(L)'
;SFGTYFCMYAFRKPFTVATYENLAFAGIDFKIILIIAQVIGYMLSKFIGIKLISELKPKQRLPYLMVMILLAELSLLLFAFVSSPINILFMFMNGLSLGMVWGVVFSYLEGRKFTEILGVILCSSFILSSGVVKSAGLLVMQHLGVSEFWMPAITGAFFLVPFAVCAYLLDKMPPPTEEDKILRE
;
A
#
# COMPACT_ATOMS: atom_id res chain seq x y z
N SER A 1 12.39 -2.29 -5.45
CA SER A 1 11.71 -1.19 -4.71
C SER A 1 10.56 -0.58 -5.51
N PHE A 2 10.81 -0.09 -6.75
CA PHE A 2 9.75 0.51 -7.59
C PHE A 2 8.54 -0.42 -7.74
N GLY A 3 8.73 -1.65 -8.24
CA GLY A 3 7.64 -2.60 -8.47
C GLY A 3 6.88 -2.99 -7.21
N THR A 4 7.58 -3.16 -6.09
CA THR A 4 6.97 -3.48 -4.79
C THR A 4 6.02 -2.36 -4.36
N TYR A 5 6.47 -1.11 -4.45
CA TYR A 5 5.63 0.02 -4.05
C TYR A 5 4.54 0.33 -5.08
N PHE A 6 4.81 0.12 -6.36
CA PHE A 6 3.82 0.18 -7.44
C PHE A 6 2.65 -0.78 -7.17
N CYS A 7 2.92 -2.04 -6.88
CA CYS A 7 1.89 -3.03 -6.56
C CYS A 7 1.14 -2.71 -5.27
N MET A 8 1.82 -2.13 -4.25
CA MET A 8 1.17 -1.71 -3.01
C MET A 8 0.02 -0.70 -3.26
N TYR A 9 0.14 0.15 -4.27
CA TYR A 9 -0.92 1.10 -4.61
C TYR A 9 -2.23 0.42 -5.03
N ALA A 10 -2.19 -0.81 -5.53
CA ALA A 10 -3.39 -1.58 -5.87
C ALA A 10 -4.26 -1.94 -4.64
N PHE A 11 -3.67 -1.95 -3.45
CA PHE A 11 -4.39 -2.14 -2.19
C PHE A 11 -4.88 -0.82 -1.57
N ARG A 12 -4.47 0.32 -2.15
CA ARG A 12 -4.75 1.64 -1.59
C ARG A 12 -5.69 2.48 -2.42
N LYS A 13 -5.53 2.52 -3.74
CA LYS A 13 -6.15 3.53 -4.60
C LYS A 13 -7.41 3.10 -5.35
N PRO A 14 -7.66 1.83 -5.68
CA PRO A 14 -8.79 1.45 -6.53
C PRO A 14 -10.13 1.96 -6.01
N PHE A 15 -10.43 1.86 -4.71
CA PHE A 15 -11.71 2.29 -4.14
C PHE A 15 -12.07 3.76 -4.47
N THR A 16 -11.08 4.60 -4.79
CA THR A 16 -11.32 6.01 -5.08
C THR A 16 -11.94 6.25 -6.46
N VAL A 17 -12.01 5.23 -7.33
CA VAL A 17 -12.71 5.34 -8.64
C VAL A 17 -14.21 5.07 -8.52
N ALA A 18 -14.63 4.36 -7.49
CA ALA A 18 -16.04 4.14 -7.19
C ALA A 18 -16.72 5.46 -6.80
N THR A 19 -18.00 5.57 -7.08
CA THR A 19 -18.80 6.77 -6.77
C THR A 19 -19.50 6.65 -5.42
N TYR A 20 -19.91 5.43 -5.03
CA TYR A 20 -20.72 5.13 -3.84
C TYR A 20 -22.00 5.99 -3.79
N GLU A 21 -22.69 6.09 -4.95
CA GLU A 21 -23.86 6.95 -5.12
C GLU A 21 -24.94 6.68 -4.08
N ASN A 22 -25.57 7.77 -3.63
CA ASN A 22 -26.64 7.76 -2.60
C ASN A 22 -26.21 7.28 -1.20
N LEU A 23 -24.91 7.14 -0.93
CA LEU A 23 -24.42 6.86 0.40
C LEU A 23 -23.82 8.12 1.03
N ALA A 24 -24.40 8.49 2.16
CA ALA A 24 -23.88 9.56 3.01
C ALA A 24 -23.89 9.10 4.47
N PHE A 25 -22.91 9.55 5.24
CA PHE A 25 -22.85 9.33 6.68
C PHE A 25 -22.62 10.66 7.39
N ALA A 26 -23.47 10.99 8.35
CA ALA A 26 -23.45 12.27 9.05
C ALA A 26 -23.50 13.51 8.13
N GLY A 27 -24.20 13.43 6.99
CA GLY A 27 -24.33 14.52 6.02
C GLY A 27 -23.13 14.73 5.13
N ILE A 28 -22.12 13.85 5.19
CA ILE A 28 -20.90 13.88 4.37
C ILE A 28 -20.96 12.72 3.37
N ASP A 29 -20.49 12.95 2.15
CA ASP A 29 -20.33 11.91 1.13
C ASP A 29 -19.50 10.75 1.67
N PHE A 30 -20.01 9.52 1.50
CA PHE A 30 -19.41 8.32 2.03
C PHE A 30 -17.98 8.10 1.51
N LYS A 31 -17.71 8.41 0.25
CA LYS A 31 -16.37 8.34 -0.34
C LYS A 31 -15.36 9.24 0.37
N ILE A 32 -15.77 10.44 0.76
CA ILE A 32 -14.91 11.37 1.50
C ILE A 32 -14.52 10.78 2.85
N ILE A 33 -15.49 10.18 3.55
CA ILE A 33 -15.24 9.55 4.85
C ILE A 33 -14.28 8.37 4.73
N LEU A 34 -14.44 7.54 3.69
CA LEU A 34 -13.51 6.43 3.42
C LEU A 34 -12.07 6.92 3.18
N ILE A 35 -11.92 8.01 2.41
CA ILE A 35 -10.60 8.62 2.15
C ILE A 35 -10.00 9.15 3.45
N ILE A 36 -10.78 9.88 4.25
CA ILE A 36 -10.32 10.42 5.54
C ILE A 36 -9.91 9.29 6.48
N ALA A 37 -10.73 8.26 6.62
CA ALA A 37 -10.43 7.11 7.48
C ALA A 37 -9.12 6.42 7.07
N GLN A 38 -8.94 6.17 5.77
CA GLN A 38 -7.72 5.56 5.25
C GLN A 38 -6.48 6.46 5.49
N VAL A 39 -6.61 7.78 5.27
CA VAL A 39 -5.50 8.74 5.46
C VAL A 39 -5.11 8.83 6.93
N ILE A 40 -6.07 8.87 7.85
CA ILE A 40 -5.79 8.88 9.30
C ILE A 40 -5.07 7.58 9.70
N GLY A 41 -5.56 6.41 9.27
CA GLY A 41 -4.89 5.14 9.52
C GLY A 41 -3.45 5.13 8.98
N TYR A 42 -3.25 5.61 7.75
CA TYR A 42 -1.94 5.71 7.11
C TYR A 42 -0.98 6.65 7.86
N MET A 43 -1.48 7.79 8.34
CA MET A 43 -0.70 8.75 9.12
C MET A 43 -0.28 8.16 10.47
N LEU A 44 -1.20 7.57 11.22
CA LEU A 44 -0.90 6.92 12.50
C LEU A 44 0.11 5.78 12.34
N SER A 45 -0.04 4.99 11.27
CA SER A 45 0.89 3.93 10.94
C SER A 45 2.33 4.42 10.74
N LYS A 46 2.52 5.60 10.16
CA LYS A 46 3.86 6.18 10.01
C LYS A 46 4.51 6.51 11.35
N PHE A 47 3.76 7.07 12.31
CA PHE A 47 4.29 7.34 13.64
C PHE A 47 4.69 6.05 14.38
N ILE A 48 3.82 5.04 14.34
CA ILE A 48 4.12 3.72 14.93
C ILE A 48 5.30 3.08 14.19
N GLY A 49 5.36 3.22 12.88
CA GLY A 49 6.38 2.65 12.00
C GLY A 49 7.78 3.16 12.26
N ILE A 50 7.96 4.40 12.74
CA ILE A 50 9.29 4.97 13.04
C ILE A 50 10.06 4.05 14.00
N LYS A 51 9.44 3.65 15.10
CA LYS A 51 10.05 2.76 16.09
C LYS A 51 10.18 1.32 15.57
N LEU A 52 9.09 0.76 15.05
CA LEU A 52 9.05 -0.62 14.57
C LEU A 52 10.06 -0.89 13.46
N ILE A 53 10.17 0.02 12.47
CA ILE A 53 11.05 -0.17 11.32
C ILE A 53 12.52 -0.05 11.71
N SER A 54 12.86 0.86 12.65
CA SER A 54 14.23 1.00 13.14
C SER A 54 14.74 -0.25 13.88
N GLU A 55 13.84 -1.03 14.48
CA GLU A 55 14.16 -2.27 15.20
C GLU A 55 14.15 -3.52 14.31
N LEU A 56 13.65 -3.41 13.05
CA LEU A 56 13.52 -4.54 12.14
C LEU A 56 14.89 -5.05 11.64
N LYS A 57 15.17 -6.31 11.97
CA LYS A 57 16.33 -7.01 11.41
C LYS A 57 16.14 -7.29 9.91
N PRO A 58 17.22 -7.29 9.09
CA PRO A 58 17.13 -7.54 7.65
C PRO A 58 16.28 -8.78 7.28
N LYS A 59 16.47 -9.90 7.99
CA LYS A 59 15.71 -11.13 7.76
C LYS A 59 14.20 -11.05 8.06
N GLN A 60 13.77 -10.03 8.78
CA GLN A 60 12.36 -9.84 9.17
C GLN A 60 11.61 -8.91 8.22
N ARG A 61 12.31 -8.18 7.33
CA ARG A 61 11.72 -7.19 6.43
C ARG A 61 10.73 -7.79 5.44
N LEU A 62 11.12 -8.89 4.77
CA LEU A 62 10.24 -9.57 3.81
C LEU A 62 8.97 -10.14 4.47
N PRO A 63 9.05 -10.99 5.53
CA PRO A 63 7.84 -11.47 6.18
C PRO A 63 6.97 -10.33 6.72
N TYR A 64 7.57 -9.25 7.23
CA TYR A 64 6.82 -8.09 7.67
C TYR A 64 6.04 -7.42 6.51
N LEU A 65 6.68 -7.22 5.35
CA LEU A 65 6.00 -6.69 4.16
C LEU A 65 4.82 -7.57 3.74
N MET A 66 5.01 -8.89 3.73
CA MET A 66 3.96 -9.84 3.36
C MET A 66 2.79 -9.79 4.35
N VAL A 67 3.06 -9.76 5.66
CA VAL A 67 2.00 -9.63 6.68
C VAL A 67 1.23 -8.32 6.51
N MET A 68 1.90 -7.20 6.30
CA MET A 68 1.24 -5.90 6.12
C MET A 68 0.32 -5.87 4.88
N ILE A 69 0.75 -6.45 3.77
CA ILE A 69 -0.08 -6.53 2.55
C ILE A 69 -1.25 -7.51 2.74
N LEU A 70 -1.04 -8.64 3.38
CA LEU A 70 -2.13 -9.57 3.67
C LEU A 70 -3.17 -8.97 4.62
N LEU A 71 -2.75 -8.20 5.63
CA LEU A 71 -3.65 -7.46 6.49
C LEU A 71 -4.41 -6.36 5.72
N ALA A 72 -3.74 -5.68 4.78
CA ALA A 72 -4.39 -4.70 3.93
C ALA A 72 -5.44 -5.35 3.02
N GLU A 73 -5.14 -6.49 2.41
CA GLU A 73 -6.08 -7.24 1.58
C GLU A 73 -7.25 -7.78 2.40
N LEU A 74 -6.98 -8.36 3.58
CA LEU A 74 -8.03 -8.80 4.50
C LEU A 74 -8.96 -7.64 4.88
N SER A 75 -8.41 -6.46 5.12
CA SER A 75 -9.20 -5.27 5.41
C SER A 75 -10.11 -4.88 4.23
N LEU A 76 -9.64 -5.00 2.98
CA LEU A 76 -10.45 -4.75 1.79
C LEU A 76 -11.54 -5.82 1.60
N LEU A 77 -11.26 -7.08 1.90
CA LEU A 77 -12.26 -8.14 1.90
C LEU A 77 -13.35 -7.87 2.94
N LEU A 78 -12.97 -7.53 4.18
CA LEU A 78 -13.92 -7.19 5.23
C LEU A 78 -14.72 -5.93 4.90
N PHE A 79 -14.11 -4.94 4.24
CA PHE A 79 -14.80 -3.76 3.70
C PHE A 79 -15.91 -4.16 2.70
N ALA A 80 -15.66 -5.18 1.89
CA ALA A 80 -16.64 -5.67 0.92
C ALA A 80 -17.80 -6.46 1.56
N PHE A 81 -17.52 -7.25 2.61
CA PHE A 81 -18.52 -8.08 3.29
C PHE A 81 -19.40 -7.32 4.27
N VAL A 82 -18.86 -6.29 4.92
CA VAL A 82 -19.55 -5.59 5.99
C VAL A 82 -20.27 -4.36 5.47
N SER A 83 -21.51 -4.18 5.92
CA SER A 83 -22.35 -3.05 5.51
C SER A 83 -21.87 -1.71 6.09
N SER A 84 -22.16 -0.62 5.39
CA SER A 84 -22.01 0.74 5.91
C SER A 84 -22.87 0.93 7.18
N PRO A 85 -22.38 1.67 8.22
CA PRO A 85 -21.15 2.44 8.27
C PRO A 85 -19.92 1.70 8.86
N ILE A 86 -20.08 0.46 9.32
CA ILE A 86 -19.01 -0.30 10.02
C ILE A 86 -17.80 -0.54 9.11
N ASN A 87 -18.02 -0.66 7.80
CA ASN A 87 -16.96 -0.87 6.82
C ASN A 87 -15.94 0.29 6.75
N ILE A 88 -16.26 1.48 7.25
CA ILE A 88 -15.31 2.60 7.38
C ILE A 88 -14.11 2.21 8.26
N LEU A 89 -14.35 1.40 9.31
CA LEU A 89 -13.28 0.90 10.17
C LEU A 89 -12.26 0.05 9.40
N PHE A 90 -12.72 -0.76 8.46
CA PHE A 90 -11.81 -1.60 7.67
C PHE A 90 -10.99 -0.78 6.68
N MET A 91 -11.53 0.33 6.20
CA MET A 91 -10.72 1.26 5.38
C MET A 91 -9.64 1.97 6.22
N PHE A 92 -9.93 2.31 7.48
CA PHE A 92 -8.92 2.80 8.43
C PHE A 92 -7.84 1.73 8.69
N MET A 93 -8.22 0.46 8.93
CA MET A 93 -7.29 -0.67 9.13
C MET A 93 -6.42 -0.92 7.90
N ASN A 94 -6.99 -0.80 6.69
CA ASN A 94 -6.23 -0.85 5.44
C ASN A 94 -5.16 0.26 5.40
N GLY A 95 -5.52 1.49 5.71
CA GLY A 95 -4.57 2.60 5.81
C GLY A 95 -3.45 2.33 6.82
N LEU A 96 -3.82 1.81 8.01
CA LEU A 96 -2.88 1.47 9.07
C LEU A 96 -1.86 0.42 8.62
N SER A 97 -2.28 -0.61 7.91
CA SER A 97 -1.40 -1.65 7.38
C SER A 97 -0.44 -1.11 6.31
N LEU A 98 -0.93 -0.28 5.39
CA LEU A 98 -0.16 0.21 4.25
C LEU A 98 0.85 1.30 4.60
N GLY A 99 0.63 2.07 5.67
CA GLY A 99 1.49 3.21 6.01
C GLY A 99 2.92 2.82 6.36
N MET A 100 3.14 1.63 6.93
CA MET A 100 4.47 1.12 7.28
C MET A 100 5.23 0.53 6.08
N VAL A 101 4.54 0.11 5.02
CA VAL A 101 5.16 -0.54 3.86
C VAL A 101 6.23 0.35 3.21
N TRP A 102 5.98 1.67 3.12
CA TRP A 102 6.93 2.61 2.54
C TRP A 102 8.28 2.61 3.27
N GLY A 103 8.25 2.71 4.60
CA GLY A 103 9.45 2.75 5.41
C GLY A 103 10.27 1.46 5.31
N VAL A 104 9.59 0.30 5.29
CA VAL A 104 10.27 -0.99 5.12
C VAL A 104 10.89 -1.09 3.72
N VAL A 105 10.19 -0.70 2.66
CA VAL A 105 10.76 -0.68 1.30
C VAL A 105 11.93 0.28 1.21
N PHE A 106 11.84 1.46 1.83
CA PHE A 106 12.92 2.44 1.86
C PHE A 106 14.15 1.92 2.62
N SER A 107 13.96 1.17 3.71
CA SER A 107 15.07 0.59 4.48
C SER A 107 15.97 -0.36 3.68
N TYR A 108 15.49 -0.94 2.56
CA TYR A 108 16.33 -1.70 1.63
C TYR A 108 17.24 -0.82 0.74
N LEU A 109 16.88 0.45 0.59
CA LEU A 109 17.59 1.42 -0.24
C LEU A 109 18.59 2.24 0.58
N GLU A 110 18.31 2.39 1.86
CA GLU A 110 19.08 3.20 2.79
C GLU A 110 20.51 2.67 2.93
N GLY A 111 21.49 3.59 3.04
CA GLY A 111 22.89 3.26 3.20
C GLY A 111 23.63 2.91 1.90
N ARG A 112 23.02 3.08 0.72
CA ARG A 112 23.66 2.87 -0.58
C ARG A 112 24.18 4.18 -1.16
N LYS A 113 25.25 4.12 -1.96
CA LYS A 113 25.86 5.26 -2.65
C LYS A 113 24.84 6.14 -3.41
N PHE A 114 23.83 5.52 -4.03
CA PHE A 114 22.81 6.21 -4.83
C PHE A 114 21.44 6.23 -4.14
N THR A 115 21.40 6.28 -2.80
CA THR A 115 20.13 6.27 -2.03
C THR A 115 19.17 7.35 -2.49
N GLU A 116 19.66 8.55 -2.82
CA GLU A 116 18.83 9.67 -3.29
C GLU A 116 18.15 9.37 -4.63
N ILE A 117 18.92 8.87 -5.61
CA ILE A 117 18.39 8.50 -6.93
C ILE A 117 17.37 7.36 -6.80
N LEU A 118 17.70 6.34 -6.01
CA LEU A 118 16.80 5.24 -5.72
C LEU A 118 15.52 5.70 -5.02
N GLY A 119 15.63 6.70 -4.14
CA GLY A 119 14.49 7.36 -3.49
C GLY A 119 13.61 8.11 -4.49
N VAL A 120 14.20 8.86 -5.43
CA VAL A 120 13.47 9.54 -6.51
C VAL A 120 12.72 8.53 -7.39
N ILE A 121 13.37 7.43 -7.78
CA ILE A 121 12.75 6.34 -8.54
C ILE A 121 11.59 5.71 -7.75
N LEU A 122 11.76 5.50 -6.44
CA LEU A 122 10.69 5.01 -5.58
C LEU A 122 9.52 6.00 -5.52
N CYS A 123 9.79 7.30 -5.38
CA CYS A 123 8.77 8.33 -5.34
C CYS A 123 8.04 8.47 -6.69
N SER A 124 8.73 8.35 -7.82
CA SER A 124 8.09 8.40 -9.14
C SER A 124 7.07 7.25 -9.34
N SER A 125 7.24 6.13 -8.62
CA SER A 125 6.26 5.05 -8.64
C SER A 125 4.86 5.48 -8.18
N PHE A 126 4.75 6.49 -7.32
CA PHE A 126 3.48 6.97 -6.79
C PHE A 126 2.59 7.57 -7.88
N ILE A 127 3.20 8.34 -8.77
CA ILE A 127 2.49 9.04 -9.85
C ILE A 127 1.97 8.01 -10.86
N LEU A 128 2.86 7.15 -11.34
CA LEU A 128 2.52 6.14 -12.34
C LEU A 128 1.52 5.11 -11.79
N SER A 129 1.78 4.57 -10.62
CA SER A 129 0.92 3.55 -10.03
C SER A 129 -0.48 4.07 -9.72
N SER A 130 -0.62 5.32 -9.28
CA SER A 130 -1.93 5.90 -8.98
C SER A 130 -2.87 5.91 -10.19
N GLY A 131 -2.36 6.19 -11.38
CA GLY A 131 -3.12 6.12 -12.62
C GLY A 131 -3.46 4.68 -13.02
N VAL A 132 -2.43 3.83 -13.13
CA VAL A 132 -2.58 2.45 -13.58
C VAL A 132 -3.52 1.63 -12.70
N VAL A 133 -3.38 1.69 -11.38
CA VAL A 133 -4.22 0.89 -10.47
C VAL A 133 -5.67 1.39 -10.42
N LYS A 134 -5.92 2.69 -10.65
CA LYS A 134 -7.28 3.21 -10.82
C LYS A 134 -7.92 2.69 -12.10
N SER A 135 -7.18 2.70 -13.20
CA SER A 135 -7.64 2.12 -14.47
C SER A 135 -7.90 0.62 -14.33
N ALA A 136 -7.03 -0.11 -13.61
CA ALA A 136 -7.26 -1.52 -13.31
C ALA A 136 -8.55 -1.73 -12.50
N GLY A 137 -8.84 -0.90 -11.50
CA GLY A 137 -10.10 -0.95 -10.74
C GLY A 137 -11.33 -0.71 -11.63
N LEU A 138 -11.27 0.27 -12.53
CA LEU A 138 -12.34 0.52 -13.52
C LEU A 138 -12.56 -0.68 -14.44
N LEU A 139 -11.48 -1.27 -14.96
CA LEU A 139 -11.55 -2.46 -15.81
C LEU A 139 -12.16 -3.65 -15.06
N VAL A 140 -11.81 -3.86 -13.79
CA VAL A 140 -12.40 -4.90 -12.95
C VAL A 140 -13.91 -4.69 -12.82
N MET A 141 -14.38 -3.47 -12.56
CA MET A 141 -15.83 -3.19 -12.50
C MET A 141 -16.51 -3.42 -13.85
N GLN A 142 -15.94 -2.95 -14.95
CA GLN A 142 -16.55 -2.99 -16.29
C GLN A 142 -16.58 -4.41 -16.88
N HIS A 143 -15.50 -5.18 -16.74
CA HIS A 143 -15.39 -6.51 -17.37
C HIS A 143 -15.90 -7.62 -16.49
N LEU A 144 -15.76 -7.53 -15.18
CA LEU A 144 -16.22 -8.56 -14.25
C LEU A 144 -17.60 -8.25 -13.64
N GLY A 145 -18.18 -7.07 -13.90
CA GLY A 145 -19.47 -6.67 -13.35
C GLY A 145 -19.51 -6.62 -11.82
N VAL A 146 -18.38 -6.36 -11.19
CA VAL A 146 -18.23 -6.39 -9.74
C VAL A 146 -18.73 -5.09 -9.12
N SER A 147 -19.37 -5.19 -7.94
CA SER A 147 -19.83 -3.99 -7.21
C SER A 147 -18.67 -3.12 -6.74
N GLU A 148 -18.96 -1.83 -6.49
CA GLU A 148 -18.00 -0.84 -6.00
C GLU A 148 -17.30 -1.26 -4.69
N PHE A 149 -17.98 -2.04 -3.85
CA PHE A 149 -17.43 -2.53 -2.58
C PHE A 149 -16.43 -3.68 -2.77
N TRP A 150 -16.67 -4.57 -3.74
CA TRP A 150 -15.80 -5.72 -4.04
C TRP A 150 -14.60 -5.37 -4.91
N MET A 151 -14.73 -4.34 -5.74
CA MET A 151 -13.69 -3.95 -6.70
C MET A 151 -12.30 -3.73 -6.06
N PRO A 152 -12.17 -3.05 -4.89
CA PRO A 152 -10.84 -2.85 -4.29
C PRO A 152 -10.17 -4.17 -3.89
N ALA A 153 -10.91 -5.11 -3.30
CA ALA A 153 -10.39 -6.40 -2.88
C ALA A 153 -9.97 -7.25 -4.09
N ILE A 154 -10.79 -7.32 -5.14
CA ILE A 154 -10.46 -8.08 -6.35
C ILE A 154 -9.24 -7.47 -7.05
N THR A 155 -9.17 -6.15 -7.14
CA THR A 155 -7.99 -5.48 -7.73
C THR A 155 -6.74 -5.78 -6.88
N GLY A 156 -6.84 -5.71 -5.55
CA GLY A 156 -5.76 -6.07 -4.64
C GLY A 156 -5.28 -7.52 -4.86
N ALA A 157 -6.21 -8.48 -4.92
CA ALA A 157 -5.90 -9.89 -5.15
C ALA A 157 -5.09 -10.12 -6.44
N PHE A 158 -5.43 -9.43 -7.55
CA PHE A 158 -4.65 -9.52 -8.79
C PHE A 158 -3.21 -9.02 -8.63
N PHE A 159 -2.99 -8.02 -7.78
CA PHE A 159 -1.66 -7.47 -7.53
C PHE A 159 -0.89 -8.18 -6.43
N LEU A 160 -1.49 -9.14 -5.72
CA LEU A 160 -0.84 -9.87 -4.63
C LEU A 160 0.37 -10.67 -5.12
N VAL A 161 0.21 -11.40 -6.23
CA VAL A 161 1.30 -12.21 -6.82
C VAL A 161 2.43 -11.31 -7.35
N PRO A 162 2.18 -10.29 -8.18
CA PRO A 162 3.21 -9.34 -8.59
C PRO A 162 3.91 -8.67 -7.40
N PHE A 163 3.17 -8.31 -6.36
CA PHE A 163 3.76 -7.75 -5.14
C PHE A 163 4.72 -8.73 -4.46
N ALA A 164 4.30 -9.98 -4.26
CA ALA A 164 5.12 -11.01 -3.63
C ALA A 164 6.41 -11.27 -4.41
N VAL A 165 6.34 -11.35 -5.73
CA VAL A 165 7.51 -11.49 -6.61
C VAL A 165 8.45 -10.29 -6.46
N CYS A 166 7.93 -9.07 -6.54
CA CYS A 166 8.74 -7.85 -6.39
C CYS A 166 9.37 -7.72 -5.00
N ALA A 167 8.64 -8.09 -3.95
CA ALA A 167 9.14 -8.07 -2.58
C ALA A 167 10.24 -9.12 -2.37
N TYR A 168 10.06 -10.31 -2.93
CA TYR A 168 11.09 -11.37 -2.91
C TYR A 168 12.37 -10.93 -3.64
N LEU A 169 12.23 -10.34 -4.84
CA LEU A 169 13.37 -9.81 -5.59
C LEU A 169 14.07 -8.66 -4.82
N LEU A 170 13.31 -7.83 -4.13
CA LEU A 170 13.85 -6.77 -3.30
C LEU A 170 14.68 -7.34 -2.14
N ASP A 171 14.19 -8.41 -1.52
CA ASP A 171 14.89 -9.09 -0.40
C ASP A 171 16.20 -9.78 -0.82
N LYS A 172 16.30 -10.18 -2.11
CA LYS A 172 17.52 -10.75 -2.69
C LYS A 172 18.61 -9.74 -2.99
N MET A 173 18.35 -8.44 -2.85
CA MET A 173 19.37 -7.43 -3.04
C MET A 173 20.49 -7.57 -1.98
N PRO A 174 21.77 -7.55 -2.39
CA PRO A 174 22.88 -7.61 -1.44
C PRO A 174 22.85 -6.40 -0.48
N PRO A 175 23.33 -6.54 0.75
CA PRO A 175 23.46 -5.42 1.67
C PRO A 175 24.40 -4.32 1.11
N PRO A 176 24.30 -3.08 1.61
CA PRO A 176 25.24 -2.02 1.26
C PRO A 176 26.70 -2.45 1.52
N THR A 177 27.59 -2.14 0.59
CA THR A 177 29.03 -2.43 0.72
C THR A 177 29.72 -1.44 1.66
N GLU A 178 30.94 -1.75 2.10
CA GLU A 178 31.75 -0.79 2.88
C GLU A 178 32.09 0.48 2.07
N GLU A 179 32.27 0.36 0.75
CA GLU A 179 32.45 1.51 -0.14
C GLU A 179 31.20 2.41 -0.19
N ASP A 180 29.99 1.82 -0.15
CA ASP A 180 28.74 2.58 -0.07
C ASP A 180 28.65 3.43 1.21
N LYS A 181 29.21 2.94 2.32
CA LYS A 181 29.22 3.65 3.61
C LYS A 181 30.22 4.80 3.65
N ILE A 182 31.43 4.60 3.10
CA ILE A 182 32.52 5.61 3.08
C ILE A 182 32.13 6.81 2.20
N LEU A 183 31.45 6.58 1.09
CA LEU A 183 31.06 7.65 0.15
C LEU A 183 29.84 8.48 0.61
N ARG A 184 29.31 8.18 1.80
CA ARG A 184 28.19 8.90 2.42
C ARG A 184 28.68 9.97 3.43
N GLU A 185 29.93 9.89 3.89
CA GLU A 185 30.60 10.90 4.72
C GLU A 185 31.20 12.02 3.86
#